data_fee52d20d70c9746bb10b2860347b6b2
#
_entry.id   fee52d20d70c9746bb10b2860347b6b2
#
_cell.length_a   1.000
_cell.length_b   1.000
_cell.length_c   1.000
_cell.angle_alpha   90.00
_cell.angle_beta   90.00
_cell.angle_gamma   90.00
#
_symmetry.space_group_name_H-M   'P 1'
#
loop_
_entity.id
_entity.type
_entity.pdbx_description
1 polymer ?
#
loop_
_entity_poly.entity_id
_entity_poly.type
_entity_poly.pdbx_seq_one_letter_code
_entity_poly.pdbx_strand_id
1 'polypeptide(L)'
;MKIAVFADIHANLSALEAVLVDLQRQPVDGYIVAGDMATGPQPNQVIERLADLGAWMVQGNNEVYVLEYAQKTLLTEWWTYRQFGFARHSFHLVDGPTLEVIRQLPTQRVLELAESGPLRVVHGSPRCIDEMLFPDRNPDNLKQALELTPEAVLICGHTHIPWTIEQNGKLVLNPGAVTGGLNGDPRAHYAILNWDECRWQAELRAIAYDVAQVEKAFMDSGLLEEGGAFSRACLLSFRNSKNVPQDFVNFAYEFARQAGWQGKYIPDELLAEAEQKFNWDIYQF
;
A
#
# COMPACT_ATOMS: atom_id res chain seq x y z
N MET A 1 13.30 9.67 -21.26
CA MET A 1 11.93 9.44 -20.73
C MET A 1 12.00 9.31 -19.23
N LYS A 2 11.07 9.94 -18.49
CA LYS A 2 10.96 9.87 -17.02
C LYS A 2 9.57 9.42 -16.62
N ILE A 3 9.45 8.49 -15.67
CA ILE A 3 8.19 7.98 -15.17
C ILE A 3 8.20 8.05 -13.65
N ALA A 4 7.16 8.67 -13.05
CA ALA A 4 6.95 8.61 -11.61
C ALA A 4 6.33 7.26 -11.24
N VAL A 5 6.82 6.64 -10.17
CA VAL A 5 6.35 5.34 -9.68
C VAL A 5 5.89 5.48 -8.25
N PHE A 6 4.63 5.11 -8.00
CA PHE A 6 3.96 5.11 -6.71
C PHE A 6 3.56 3.71 -6.32
N ALA A 7 3.40 3.46 -5.04
CA ALA A 7 2.74 2.29 -4.46
C ALA A 7 2.16 2.65 -3.09
N ASP A 8 1.23 1.84 -2.61
CA ASP A 8 0.79 1.85 -1.20
C ASP A 8 0.36 3.27 -0.74
N ILE A 9 -0.59 3.85 -1.49
CA ILE A 9 -1.12 5.20 -1.23
C ILE A 9 -2.13 5.16 -0.07
N HIS A 10 -2.89 4.07 0.06
CA HIS A 10 -3.87 3.83 1.12
C HIS A 10 -4.82 5.01 1.36
N ALA A 11 -5.41 5.50 0.28
CA ALA A 11 -6.37 6.61 0.29
C ALA A 11 -5.88 7.86 1.05
N ASN A 12 -4.55 8.08 1.12
CA ASN A 12 -3.90 9.23 1.74
C ASN A 12 -3.71 10.34 0.69
N LEU A 13 -4.76 11.14 0.47
CA LEU A 13 -4.73 12.22 -0.51
C LEU A 13 -3.68 13.28 -0.16
N SER A 14 -3.48 13.59 1.12
CA SER A 14 -2.48 14.59 1.56
C SER A 14 -1.06 14.20 1.14
N ALA A 15 -0.70 12.93 1.32
CA ALA A 15 0.60 12.42 0.91
C ALA A 15 0.75 12.38 -0.62
N LEU A 16 -0.29 11.95 -1.35
CA LEU A 16 -0.29 11.94 -2.81
C LEU A 16 -0.09 13.36 -3.36
N GLU A 17 -0.83 14.35 -2.88
CA GLU A 17 -0.71 15.74 -3.35
C GLU A 17 0.68 16.33 -3.03
N ALA A 18 1.29 16.00 -1.88
CA ALA A 18 2.65 16.43 -1.56
C ALA A 18 3.67 15.86 -2.59
N VAL A 19 3.53 14.61 -2.99
CA VAL A 19 4.37 14.00 -4.03
C VAL A 19 4.12 14.68 -5.38
N LEU A 20 2.86 14.94 -5.75
CA LEU A 20 2.52 15.62 -7.02
C LEU A 20 3.06 17.05 -7.07
N VAL A 21 3.08 17.78 -5.96
CA VAL A 21 3.70 19.12 -5.85
C VAL A 21 5.22 19.03 -6.09
N ASP A 22 5.91 18.02 -5.55
CA ASP A 22 7.34 17.85 -5.82
C ASP A 22 7.61 17.54 -7.30
N LEU A 23 6.75 16.73 -7.93
CA LEU A 23 6.84 16.37 -9.36
C LEU A 23 6.62 17.56 -10.31
N GLN A 24 5.96 18.64 -9.87
CA GLN A 24 5.88 19.88 -10.67
C GLN A 24 7.26 20.49 -10.95
N ARG A 25 8.25 20.25 -10.09
CA ARG A 25 9.63 20.69 -10.23
C ARG A 25 10.47 19.75 -11.08
N GLN A 26 9.97 18.57 -11.35
CA GLN A 26 10.66 17.52 -12.11
C GLN A 26 9.65 16.83 -13.05
N PRO A 27 9.30 17.48 -14.18
CA PRO A 27 8.29 16.95 -15.09
C PRO A 27 8.60 15.52 -15.52
N VAL A 28 7.57 14.68 -15.50
CA VAL A 28 7.61 13.27 -15.91
C VAL A 28 6.68 13.04 -17.10
N ASP A 29 6.98 12.01 -17.88
CA ASP A 29 6.23 11.65 -19.08
C ASP A 29 5.06 10.72 -18.79
N GLY A 30 4.98 10.14 -17.58
CA GLY A 30 3.91 9.24 -17.17
C GLY A 30 3.97 8.86 -15.69
N TYR A 31 2.93 8.14 -15.24
CA TYR A 31 2.74 7.74 -13.86
C TYR A 31 2.41 6.25 -13.79
N ILE A 32 3.06 5.53 -12.89
CA ILE A 32 2.78 4.11 -12.57
C ILE A 32 2.36 4.01 -11.12
N VAL A 33 1.32 3.21 -10.85
CA VAL A 33 0.89 2.89 -9.49
C VAL A 33 0.86 1.39 -9.29
N ALA A 34 1.72 0.90 -8.42
CA ALA A 34 1.89 -0.51 -8.13
C ALA A 34 0.96 -1.01 -7.00
N GLY A 35 -0.32 -0.60 -7.03
CA GLY A 35 -1.38 -1.11 -6.16
C GLY A 35 -1.54 -0.40 -4.82
N ASP A 36 -2.54 -0.86 -4.06
CA ASP A 36 -2.92 -0.40 -2.72
C ASP A 36 -3.24 1.10 -2.65
N MET A 37 -4.24 1.50 -3.42
CA MET A 37 -4.68 2.90 -3.52
C MET A 37 -5.92 3.20 -2.67
N ALA A 38 -6.86 2.22 -2.53
CA ALA A 38 -8.25 2.50 -2.22
C ALA A 38 -8.67 2.22 -0.76
N THR A 39 -7.84 1.64 0.10
CA THR A 39 -8.18 1.41 1.51
C THR A 39 -7.62 2.50 2.41
N GLY A 40 -8.51 3.22 3.07
CA GLY A 40 -8.18 4.36 3.91
C GLY A 40 -9.26 5.45 3.83
N PRO A 41 -8.98 6.70 4.24
CA PRO A 41 -10.02 7.70 4.49
C PRO A 41 -10.59 8.38 3.24
N GLN A 42 -9.86 8.43 2.12
CA GLN A 42 -10.26 9.23 0.94
C GLN A 42 -10.08 8.44 -0.38
N PRO A 43 -10.71 7.24 -0.52
CA PRO A 43 -10.49 6.37 -1.68
C PRO A 43 -10.91 7.01 -3.00
N ASN A 44 -12.06 7.68 -3.03
CA ASN A 44 -12.63 8.22 -4.26
C ASN A 44 -11.76 9.35 -4.81
N GLN A 45 -11.34 10.25 -3.95
CA GLN A 45 -10.48 11.39 -4.34
C GLN A 45 -9.11 10.91 -4.84
N VAL A 46 -8.51 9.88 -4.21
CA VAL A 46 -7.23 9.31 -4.65
C VAL A 46 -7.37 8.63 -6.02
N ILE A 47 -8.39 7.79 -6.22
CA ILE A 47 -8.60 7.10 -7.50
C ILE A 47 -8.92 8.11 -8.61
N GLU A 48 -9.79 9.09 -8.37
CA GLU A 48 -10.09 10.17 -9.33
C GLU A 48 -8.81 10.92 -9.72
N ARG A 49 -8.00 11.32 -8.72
CA ARG A 49 -6.75 12.04 -8.94
C ARG A 49 -5.76 11.25 -9.80
N LEU A 50 -5.63 9.94 -9.57
CA LEU A 50 -4.76 9.07 -10.36
C LEU A 50 -5.29 8.84 -11.78
N ALA A 51 -6.61 8.75 -11.93
CA ALA A 51 -7.25 8.64 -13.24
C ALA A 51 -7.06 9.91 -14.07
N ASP A 52 -7.20 11.10 -13.47
CA ASP A 52 -6.94 12.39 -14.11
C ASP A 52 -5.50 12.55 -14.62
N LEU A 53 -4.53 11.92 -13.91
CA LEU A 53 -3.14 11.86 -14.34
C LEU A 53 -2.90 10.88 -15.49
N GLY A 54 -3.89 10.07 -15.87
CA GLY A 54 -3.71 8.97 -16.81
C GLY A 54 -2.76 7.89 -16.32
N ALA A 55 -2.71 7.64 -15.01
CA ALA A 55 -1.77 6.72 -14.41
C ALA A 55 -2.01 5.27 -14.85
N TRP A 56 -0.94 4.53 -15.11
CA TRP A 56 -0.97 3.08 -15.31
C TRP A 56 -1.02 2.39 -13.95
N MET A 57 -2.21 1.92 -13.58
CA MET A 57 -2.47 1.32 -12.28
C MET A 57 -2.61 -0.20 -12.37
N VAL A 58 -2.24 -0.90 -11.30
CA VAL A 58 -2.56 -2.31 -11.06
C VAL A 58 -3.27 -2.46 -9.72
N GLN A 59 -3.99 -3.57 -9.51
CA GLN A 59 -4.57 -3.89 -8.21
C GLN A 59 -3.46 -4.25 -7.21
N GLY A 60 -3.61 -3.81 -5.95
CA GLY A 60 -2.97 -4.41 -4.79
C GLY A 60 -3.93 -5.36 -4.06
N ASN A 61 -3.47 -5.96 -2.96
CA ASN A 61 -4.33 -6.84 -2.16
C ASN A 61 -5.52 -6.09 -1.53
N ASN A 62 -5.38 -4.80 -1.30
CA ASN A 62 -6.49 -3.98 -0.76
C ASN A 62 -7.58 -3.74 -1.80
N GLU A 63 -7.28 -3.54 -3.07
CA GLU A 63 -8.28 -3.51 -4.14
C GLU A 63 -9.02 -4.85 -4.26
N VAL A 64 -8.32 -5.98 -4.09
CA VAL A 64 -8.96 -7.31 -4.07
C VAL A 64 -9.96 -7.41 -2.92
N TYR A 65 -9.61 -6.97 -1.70
CA TYR A 65 -10.55 -6.96 -0.58
C TYR A 65 -11.77 -6.08 -0.84
N VAL A 66 -11.61 -4.90 -1.46
CA VAL A 66 -12.72 -4.04 -1.87
C VAL A 66 -13.67 -4.77 -2.83
N LEU A 67 -13.12 -5.50 -3.82
CA LEU A 67 -13.92 -6.29 -4.77
C LEU A 67 -14.62 -7.47 -4.11
N GLU A 68 -13.96 -8.17 -3.18
CA GLU A 68 -14.55 -9.28 -2.43
C GLU A 68 -15.70 -8.81 -1.51
N TYR A 69 -15.58 -7.63 -0.89
CA TYR A 69 -16.69 -6.99 -0.18
C TYR A 69 -17.85 -6.69 -1.14
N ALA A 70 -17.58 -6.08 -2.29
CA ALA A 70 -18.60 -5.74 -3.28
C ALA A 70 -19.32 -6.98 -3.83
N GLN A 71 -18.60 -8.08 -4.01
CA GLN A 71 -19.12 -9.36 -4.50
C GLN A 71 -19.76 -10.22 -3.38
N LYS A 72 -19.58 -9.83 -2.11
CA LYS A 72 -20.05 -10.58 -0.92
C LYS A 72 -19.46 -11.99 -0.84
N THR A 73 -18.22 -12.17 -1.25
CA THR A 73 -17.52 -13.46 -1.23
C THR A 73 -16.76 -13.72 0.07
N LEU A 74 -16.57 -12.68 0.89
CA LEU A 74 -15.89 -12.77 2.19
C LEU A 74 -16.73 -13.57 3.22
N LEU A 75 -16.03 -14.20 4.16
CA LEU A 75 -16.65 -14.91 5.28
C LEU A 75 -17.44 -13.94 6.17
N THR A 76 -18.43 -14.48 6.92
CA THR A 76 -19.32 -13.69 7.79
C THR A 76 -18.55 -12.85 8.80
N GLU A 77 -17.44 -13.34 9.31
CA GLU A 77 -16.59 -12.68 10.29
C GLU A 77 -16.03 -11.33 9.75
N TRP A 78 -15.73 -11.23 8.47
CA TRP A 78 -15.30 -9.98 7.84
C TRP A 78 -16.37 -8.88 7.89
N TRP A 79 -17.64 -9.29 7.93
CA TRP A 79 -18.80 -8.39 8.02
C TRP A 79 -19.16 -8.01 9.45
N THR A 80 -18.80 -8.82 10.43
CA THR A 80 -19.30 -8.71 11.80
C THR A 80 -18.23 -8.39 12.84
N TYR A 81 -17.02 -8.98 12.74
CA TYR A 81 -15.98 -8.82 13.75
C TYR A 81 -15.29 -7.45 13.67
N ARG A 82 -14.99 -6.88 14.83
CA ARG A 82 -14.33 -5.58 14.98
C ARG A 82 -12.92 -5.54 14.37
N GLN A 83 -12.19 -6.65 14.37
CA GLN A 83 -10.85 -6.73 13.77
C GLN A 83 -10.84 -6.41 12.27
N PHE A 84 -11.97 -6.52 11.57
CA PHE A 84 -12.14 -6.16 10.16
C PHE A 84 -12.78 -4.79 9.95
N GLY A 85 -13.03 -4.04 11.03
CA GLY A 85 -13.70 -2.74 10.97
C GLY A 85 -13.05 -1.75 10.01
N PHE A 86 -11.72 -1.68 10.00
CA PHE A 86 -10.96 -0.83 9.07
C PHE A 86 -11.23 -1.19 7.60
N ALA A 87 -11.08 -2.46 7.22
CA ALA A 87 -11.28 -2.90 5.85
C ALA A 87 -12.74 -2.73 5.42
N ARG A 88 -13.69 -3.12 6.29
CA ARG A 88 -15.12 -2.99 6.06
C ARG A 88 -15.55 -1.52 5.88
N HIS A 89 -15.09 -0.62 6.75
CA HIS A 89 -15.45 0.78 6.64
C HIS A 89 -14.79 1.43 5.42
N SER A 90 -13.52 1.12 5.12
CA SER A 90 -12.86 1.57 3.89
C SER A 90 -13.67 1.17 2.64
N PHE A 91 -14.20 -0.05 2.59
CA PHE A 91 -15.10 -0.47 1.50
C PHE A 91 -16.36 0.41 1.43
N HIS A 92 -16.99 0.73 2.56
CA HIS A 92 -18.19 1.56 2.59
C HIS A 92 -17.94 3.00 2.13
N LEU A 93 -16.70 3.48 2.17
CA LEU A 93 -16.31 4.79 1.62
C LEU A 93 -16.16 4.78 0.10
N VAL A 94 -15.99 3.62 -0.52
CA VAL A 94 -15.82 3.49 -1.98
C VAL A 94 -17.17 3.68 -2.67
N ASP A 95 -17.27 4.67 -3.54
CA ASP A 95 -18.46 4.93 -4.35
C ASP A 95 -18.53 4.04 -5.62
N GLY A 96 -19.66 4.11 -6.33
CA GLY A 96 -19.88 3.29 -7.52
C GLY A 96 -18.87 3.56 -8.65
N PRO A 97 -18.60 4.80 -9.02
CA PRO A 97 -17.58 5.13 -10.01
C PRO A 97 -16.18 4.60 -9.66
N THR A 98 -15.73 4.81 -8.43
CA THR A 98 -14.44 4.31 -7.93
C THR A 98 -14.39 2.79 -7.96
N LEU A 99 -15.45 2.10 -7.53
CA LEU A 99 -15.53 0.65 -7.58
C LEU A 99 -15.42 0.11 -9.02
N GLU A 100 -16.00 0.83 -9.99
CA GLU A 100 -15.90 0.43 -11.39
C GLU A 100 -14.48 0.59 -11.94
N VAL A 101 -13.77 1.65 -11.57
CA VAL A 101 -12.34 1.80 -11.91
C VAL A 101 -11.53 0.64 -11.31
N ILE A 102 -11.70 0.35 -10.02
CA ILE A 102 -10.98 -0.75 -9.33
C ILE A 102 -11.25 -2.10 -10.03
N ARG A 103 -12.49 -2.36 -10.45
CA ARG A 103 -12.87 -3.61 -11.13
C ARG A 103 -12.16 -3.82 -12.47
N GLN A 104 -11.82 -2.73 -13.16
CA GLN A 104 -11.15 -2.77 -14.47
C GLN A 104 -9.62 -2.84 -14.36
N LEU A 105 -9.04 -2.65 -13.18
CA LEU A 105 -7.61 -2.73 -12.99
C LEU A 105 -7.12 -4.19 -13.14
N PRO A 106 -6.03 -4.42 -13.88
CA PRO A 106 -5.38 -5.73 -13.91
C PRO A 106 -4.59 -5.97 -12.60
N THR A 107 -4.37 -7.24 -12.24
CA THR A 107 -3.51 -7.60 -11.10
C THR A 107 -2.02 -7.39 -11.39
N GLN A 108 -1.64 -7.36 -12.66
CA GLN A 108 -0.30 -7.01 -13.13
C GLN A 108 -0.39 -6.42 -14.55
N ARG A 109 0.61 -5.66 -14.93
CA ARG A 109 0.66 -5.00 -16.24
C ARG A 109 2.07 -5.07 -16.83
N VAL A 110 2.14 -5.34 -18.13
CA VAL A 110 3.34 -5.09 -18.93
C VAL A 110 3.12 -3.81 -19.73
N LEU A 111 4.01 -2.86 -19.57
CA LEU A 111 3.97 -1.60 -20.31
C LEU A 111 4.99 -1.66 -21.45
N GLU A 112 4.51 -1.62 -22.68
CA GLU A 112 5.33 -1.54 -23.89
C GLU A 112 5.69 -0.06 -24.14
N LEU A 113 6.93 0.30 -23.90
CA LEU A 113 7.43 1.66 -24.09
C LEU A 113 8.40 1.69 -25.28
N ALA A 114 8.09 2.47 -26.30
CA ALA A 114 8.61 2.35 -27.65
C ALA A 114 10.16 2.31 -27.79
N GLU A 115 10.92 2.95 -26.88
CA GLU A 115 12.36 3.07 -27.00
C GLU A 115 13.15 2.31 -25.96
N SER A 116 12.49 1.89 -24.87
CA SER A 116 13.17 1.34 -23.69
C SER A 116 12.88 -0.14 -23.42
N GLY A 117 12.04 -0.74 -24.26
CA GLY A 117 11.53 -2.09 -24.05
C GLY A 117 10.48 -2.17 -22.93
N PRO A 118 9.89 -3.35 -22.75
CA PRO A 118 8.80 -3.55 -21.80
C PRO A 118 9.30 -3.51 -20.34
N LEU A 119 8.41 -3.03 -19.46
CA LEU A 119 8.57 -3.15 -18.02
C LEU A 119 7.32 -3.78 -17.40
N ARG A 120 7.52 -4.55 -16.33
CA ARG A 120 6.45 -5.24 -15.61
C ARG A 120 6.13 -4.52 -14.31
N VAL A 121 4.83 -4.32 -14.07
CA VAL A 121 4.28 -3.77 -12.82
C VAL A 121 3.43 -4.83 -12.14
N VAL A 122 3.72 -5.08 -10.88
CA VAL A 122 2.96 -5.94 -9.97
C VAL A 122 2.77 -5.19 -8.64
N HIS A 123 1.87 -5.68 -7.76
CA HIS A 123 1.86 -5.17 -6.39
C HIS A 123 2.82 -5.94 -5.49
N GLY A 124 2.60 -7.23 -5.27
CA GLY A 124 3.53 -8.11 -4.56
C GLY A 124 4.58 -8.69 -5.50
N SER A 125 4.24 -9.78 -6.17
CA SER A 125 5.10 -10.46 -7.15
C SER A 125 4.31 -10.92 -8.39
N PRO A 126 5.00 -11.39 -9.46
CA PRO A 126 4.30 -12.00 -10.60
C PRO A 126 3.51 -13.27 -10.26
N ARG A 127 3.75 -13.89 -9.10
CA ARG A 127 3.08 -15.12 -8.64
C ARG A 127 1.90 -14.85 -7.72
N CYS A 128 2.04 -13.85 -6.84
CA CYS A 128 1.08 -13.62 -5.77
C CYS A 128 1.01 -12.13 -5.46
N ILE A 129 -0.22 -11.62 -5.33
CA ILE A 129 -0.47 -10.18 -5.13
C ILE A 129 0.01 -9.67 -3.77
N ASP A 130 0.11 -10.53 -2.77
CA ASP A 130 0.53 -10.22 -1.40
C ASP A 130 1.90 -10.85 -1.04
N GLU A 131 2.67 -11.30 -2.03
CA GLU A 131 4.00 -11.82 -1.78
C GLU A 131 5.00 -10.70 -1.56
N MET A 132 5.63 -10.67 -0.39
CA MET A 132 6.65 -9.69 -0.07
C MET A 132 7.98 -10.00 -0.77
N LEU A 133 8.50 -9.03 -1.52
CA LEU A 133 9.81 -9.11 -2.14
C LEU A 133 10.83 -8.23 -1.40
N PHE A 134 11.92 -8.84 -0.97
CA PHE A 134 13.07 -8.17 -0.37
C PHE A 134 14.36 -8.76 -0.91
N PRO A 135 15.38 -7.93 -1.20
CA PRO A 135 16.67 -8.45 -1.68
C PRO A 135 17.47 -9.18 -0.58
N ASP A 136 17.25 -8.86 0.69
CA ASP A 136 18.05 -9.32 1.84
C ASP A 136 17.31 -10.28 2.79
N ARG A 137 15.96 -10.21 2.86
CA ARG A 137 15.17 -11.01 3.83
C ARG A 137 14.61 -12.30 3.26
N ASN A 138 14.22 -12.28 1.98
CA ASN A 138 13.69 -13.45 1.26
C ASN A 138 14.20 -13.49 -0.20
N PRO A 139 15.53 -13.62 -0.41
CA PRO A 139 16.14 -13.55 -1.73
C PRO A 139 15.63 -14.63 -2.71
N ASP A 140 15.15 -15.77 -2.20
CA ASP A 140 14.59 -16.82 -3.04
C ASP A 140 13.26 -16.40 -3.69
N ASN A 141 12.41 -15.63 -2.99
CA ASN A 141 11.19 -15.07 -3.56
C ASN A 141 11.53 -14.09 -4.70
N LEU A 142 12.49 -13.21 -4.48
CA LEU A 142 12.94 -12.27 -5.50
C LEU A 142 13.53 -12.98 -6.71
N LYS A 143 14.37 -14.01 -6.49
CA LYS A 143 14.93 -14.84 -7.58
C LYS A 143 13.83 -15.48 -8.43
N GLN A 144 12.83 -16.11 -7.79
CA GLN A 144 11.72 -16.74 -8.50
C GLN A 144 10.83 -15.72 -9.22
N ALA A 145 10.63 -14.52 -8.64
CA ALA A 145 9.92 -13.43 -9.31
C ALA A 145 10.65 -12.99 -10.59
N LEU A 146 11.99 -12.88 -10.54
CA LEU A 146 12.82 -12.53 -11.70
C LEU A 146 12.83 -13.59 -12.79
N GLU A 147 12.73 -14.88 -12.45
CA GLU A 147 12.60 -15.98 -13.43
C GLU A 147 11.30 -15.86 -14.24
N LEU A 148 10.25 -15.29 -13.65
CA LEU A 148 8.95 -15.05 -14.30
C LEU A 148 8.83 -13.68 -14.98
N THR A 149 9.87 -12.85 -14.89
CA THR A 149 9.90 -11.50 -15.43
C THR A 149 10.89 -11.44 -16.59
N PRO A 150 10.47 -11.66 -17.86
CA PRO A 150 11.36 -11.50 -19.02
C PRO A 150 11.75 -10.04 -19.27
N GLU A 151 10.96 -9.09 -18.79
CA GLU A 151 11.15 -7.65 -18.96
C GLU A 151 12.43 -7.14 -18.28
N ALA A 152 12.96 -6.00 -18.76
CA ALA A 152 14.17 -5.40 -18.22
C ALA A 152 13.96 -4.75 -16.83
N VAL A 153 12.72 -4.40 -16.50
CA VAL A 153 12.36 -3.78 -15.22
C VAL A 153 11.19 -4.51 -14.58
N LEU A 154 11.31 -4.81 -13.27
CA LEU A 154 10.22 -5.24 -12.41
C LEU A 154 9.94 -4.15 -11.37
N ILE A 155 8.70 -3.66 -11.34
CA ILE A 155 8.20 -2.71 -10.33
C ILE A 155 7.26 -3.48 -9.39
N CYS A 156 7.50 -3.38 -8.09
CA CYS A 156 6.64 -3.94 -7.04
C CYS A 156 6.37 -2.90 -5.93
N GLY A 157 5.43 -3.20 -5.02
CA GLY A 157 5.06 -2.40 -3.85
C GLY A 157 4.95 -3.27 -2.59
N HIS A 158 3.81 -3.16 -1.87
CA HIS A 158 3.35 -4.02 -0.78
C HIS A 158 4.17 -3.97 0.52
N THR A 159 5.49 -3.88 0.44
CA THR A 159 6.34 -3.93 1.64
C THR A 159 6.44 -2.60 2.39
N HIS A 160 6.01 -1.48 1.78
CA HIS A 160 6.18 -0.11 2.26
C HIS A 160 7.63 0.31 2.50
N ILE A 161 8.60 -0.46 2.04
CA ILE A 161 10.03 -0.19 2.21
C ILE A 161 10.64 0.09 0.85
N PRO A 162 11.20 1.30 0.62
CA PRO A 162 11.81 1.64 -0.65
C PRO A 162 13.14 0.91 -0.83
N TRP A 163 13.34 0.29 -1.98
CA TRP A 163 14.61 -0.29 -2.39
C TRP A 163 14.71 -0.42 -3.91
N THR A 164 15.92 -0.49 -4.41
CA THR A 164 16.21 -0.82 -5.80
C THR A 164 17.46 -1.68 -5.89
N ILE A 165 17.50 -2.60 -6.85
CA ILE A 165 18.62 -3.49 -7.10
C ILE A 165 18.72 -3.80 -8.59
N GLU A 166 19.95 -3.94 -9.09
CA GLU A 166 20.21 -4.56 -10.37
C GLU A 166 20.62 -6.02 -10.16
N GLN A 167 19.87 -6.95 -10.75
CA GLN A 167 20.14 -8.39 -10.63
C GLN A 167 19.87 -9.09 -11.96
N ASN A 168 20.84 -9.89 -12.43
CA ASN A 168 20.73 -10.63 -13.69
C ASN A 168 20.43 -9.73 -14.91
N GLY A 169 20.98 -8.51 -14.94
CA GLY A 169 20.75 -7.53 -16.00
C GLY A 169 19.36 -6.88 -15.98
N LYS A 170 18.61 -7.04 -14.90
CA LYS A 170 17.29 -6.42 -14.70
C LYS A 170 17.31 -5.44 -13.53
N LEU A 171 16.61 -4.33 -13.69
CA LEU A 171 16.34 -3.40 -12.59
C LEU A 171 15.08 -3.86 -11.84
N VAL A 172 15.17 -4.00 -10.53
CA VAL A 172 14.01 -4.20 -9.66
C VAL A 172 13.82 -2.99 -8.76
N LEU A 173 12.59 -2.53 -8.66
CA LEU A 173 12.24 -1.31 -7.94
C LEU A 173 11.01 -1.53 -7.06
N ASN A 174 11.14 -1.22 -5.77
CA ASN A 174 10.03 -0.91 -4.88
C ASN A 174 10.13 0.56 -4.49
N PRO A 175 9.16 1.41 -4.83
CA PRO A 175 9.23 2.84 -4.53
C PRO A 175 9.03 3.16 -3.04
N GLY A 176 8.67 2.17 -2.21
CA GLY A 176 8.14 2.38 -0.88
C GLY A 176 6.67 2.78 -0.91
N ALA A 177 6.15 3.34 0.17
CA ALA A 177 4.75 3.71 0.29
C ALA A 177 4.55 5.23 0.26
N VAL A 178 3.61 5.70 -0.56
CA VAL A 178 3.21 7.12 -0.55
C VAL A 178 2.59 7.49 0.80
N THR A 179 1.87 6.57 1.44
CA THR A 179 1.29 6.82 2.78
C THR A 179 2.32 6.92 3.91
N GLY A 180 3.58 6.62 3.64
CA GLY A 180 4.70 6.61 4.58
C GLY A 180 5.35 5.25 4.69
N GLY A 181 6.68 5.24 4.79
CA GLY A 181 7.48 4.02 4.89
C GLY A 181 7.32 3.30 6.24
N LEU A 182 7.72 2.04 6.29
CA LEU A 182 7.86 1.24 7.52
C LEU A 182 9.36 1.00 7.83
N ASN A 183 10.20 1.99 7.56
CA ASN A 183 11.65 1.91 7.64
C ASN A 183 12.27 2.97 8.57
N GLY A 184 11.46 3.63 9.40
CA GLY A 184 11.86 4.72 10.28
C GLY A 184 11.82 6.11 9.61
N ASP A 185 11.35 6.21 8.36
CA ASP A 185 11.16 7.46 7.63
C ASP A 185 9.66 7.68 7.33
N PRO A 186 8.96 8.59 8.02
CA PRO A 186 7.51 8.79 7.88
C PRO A 186 7.11 9.60 6.64
N ARG A 187 8.06 10.04 5.83
CA ARG A 187 7.79 10.79 4.61
C ARG A 187 7.09 9.94 3.56
N ALA A 188 6.37 10.57 2.65
CA ALA A 188 5.82 9.91 1.47
C ALA A 188 6.95 9.46 0.54
N HIS A 189 7.03 8.17 0.27
CA HIS A 189 8.04 7.58 -0.60
C HIS A 189 7.48 7.38 -2.01
N TYR A 190 8.31 7.65 -3.01
CA TYR A 190 8.05 7.36 -4.41
C TYR A 190 9.37 7.22 -5.17
N ALA A 191 9.32 6.86 -6.45
CA ALA A 191 10.51 6.81 -7.28
C ALA A 191 10.32 7.54 -8.62
N ILE A 192 11.43 7.93 -9.23
CA ILE A 192 11.49 8.33 -10.64
C ILE A 192 12.32 7.30 -11.38
N LEU A 193 11.72 6.63 -12.37
CA LEU A 193 12.40 5.83 -13.37
C LEU A 193 12.86 6.74 -14.50
N ASN A 194 14.15 6.71 -14.81
CA ASN A 194 14.75 7.48 -15.88
C ASN A 194 15.37 6.54 -16.93
N TRP A 195 14.95 6.68 -18.19
CA TRP A 195 15.55 6.04 -19.35
C TRP A 195 16.56 6.98 -20.01
N ASP A 196 17.83 6.59 -20.05
CA ASP A 196 18.94 7.39 -20.58
C ASP A 196 19.36 6.98 -22.01
N GLU A 197 18.45 6.38 -22.79
CA GLU A 197 18.64 5.80 -24.13
C GLU A 197 19.42 4.47 -24.15
N CYS A 198 19.95 4.02 -23.02
CA CYS A 198 20.70 2.78 -22.89
C CYS A 198 20.16 1.85 -21.83
N ARG A 199 19.74 2.41 -20.69
CA ARG A 199 19.26 1.63 -19.55
C ARG A 199 18.29 2.42 -18.68
N TRP A 200 17.51 1.69 -17.89
CA TRP A 200 16.70 2.25 -16.83
C TRP A 200 17.53 2.50 -15.58
N GLN A 201 17.26 3.62 -14.93
CA GLN A 201 17.81 4.00 -13.62
C GLN A 201 16.67 4.43 -12.72
N ALA A 202 16.72 4.08 -11.42
CA ALA A 202 15.72 4.46 -10.44
C ALA A 202 16.31 5.45 -9.42
N GLU A 203 15.58 6.55 -9.17
CA GLU A 203 15.83 7.50 -8.10
C GLU A 203 14.75 7.37 -7.05
N LEU A 204 15.09 6.88 -5.85
CA LEU A 204 14.17 6.83 -4.70
C LEU A 204 14.07 8.20 -4.06
N ARG A 205 12.87 8.64 -3.74
CA ARG A 205 12.57 9.96 -3.20
C ARG A 205 11.65 9.85 -1.97
N ALA A 206 11.77 10.84 -1.08
CA ALA A 206 10.92 10.94 0.12
C ALA A 206 10.57 12.39 0.41
N ILE A 207 9.28 12.69 0.54
CA ILE A 207 8.74 14.05 0.67
C ILE A 207 7.89 14.14 1.94
N ALA A 208 8.13 15.16 2.75
CA ALA A 208 7.27 15.43 3.90
C ALA A 208 5.87 15.84 3.46
N TYR A 209 4.86 15.37 4.19
CA TYR A 209 3.46 15.73 3.99
C TYR A 209 2.80 16.05 5.33
N ASP A 210 1.61 16.65 5.28
CA ASP A 210 0.87 17.06 6.47
C ASP A 210 0.07 15.91 7.08
N VAL A 211 0.64 15.25 8.08
CA VAL A 211 0.00 14.14 8.82
C VAL A 211 -1.27 14.59 9.54
N ALA A 212 -1.38 15.86 9.97
CA ALA A 212 -2.59 16.34 10.64
C ALA A 212 -3.81 16.35 9.69
N GLN A 213 -3.57 16.56 8.39
CA GLN A 213 -4.65 16.43 7.38
C GLN A 213 -5.11 14.98 7.24
N VAL A 214 -4.19 14.01 7.33
CA VAL A 214 -4.55 12.59 7.30
C VAL A 214 -5.38 12.21 8.52
N GLU A 215 -4.96 12.65 9.72
CA GLU A 215 -5.71 12.41 10.95
C GLU A 215 -7.13 13.01 10.87
N LYS A 216 -7.22 14.23 10.34
CA LYS A 216 -8.53 14.86 10.09
C LYS A 216 -9.37 14.04 9.13
N ALA A 217 -8.79 13.53 8.05
CA ALA A 217 -9.50 12.69 7.09
C ALA A 217 -10.01 11.37 7.71
N PHE A 218 -9.23 10.74 8.61
CA PHE A 218 -9.67 9.56 9.37
C PHE A 218 -10.87 9.86 10.28
N MET A 219 -10.88 11.04 10.93
CA MET A 219 -12.00 11.49 11.75
C MET A 219 -13.23 11.81 10.90
N ASP A 220 -13.07 12.64 9.87
CA ASP A 220 -14.16 13.10 9.00
C ASP A 220 -14.87 11.95 8.27
N SER A 221 -14.12 10.92 7.88
CA SER A 221 -14.67 9.73 7.21
C SER A 221 -15.31 8.71 8.17
N GLY A 222 -15.18 8.88 9.50
CA GLY A 222 -15.59 7.90 10.49
C GLY A 222 -14.67 6.68 10.61
N LEU A 223 -13.57 6.62 9.82
CA LEU A 223 -12.68 5.47 9.78
C LEU A 223 -11.95 5.25 11.12
N LEU A 224 -11.67 6.31 11.87
CA LEU A 224 -11.05 6.19 13.18
C LEU A 224 -11.96 5.47 14.18
N GLU A 225 -13.25 5.78 14.17
CA GLU A 225 -14.25 5.18 15.06
C GLU A 225 -14.56 3.73 14.64
N GLU A 226 -14.92 3.51 13.38
CA GLU A 226 -15.35 2.21 12.86
C GLU A 226 -14.20 1.19 12.74
N GLY A 227 -13.01 1.66 12.42
CA GLY A 227 -11.81 0.82 12.31
C GLY A 227 -11.10 0.57 13.65
N GLY A 228 -11.47 1.28 14.72
CA GLY A 228 -11.04 1.07 16.10
C GLY A 228 -9.52 1.04 16.27
N ALA A 229 -9.04 0.06 17.02
CA ALA A 229 -7.61 -0.12 17.35
C ALA A 229 -6.70 -0.18 16.11
N PHE A 230 -7.16 -0.81 15.03
CA PHE A 230 -6.38 -0.91 13.80
C PHE A 230 -6.21 0.46 13.12
N SER A 231 -7.26 1.27 13.04
CA SER A 231 -7.16 2.66 12.55
C SER A 231 -6.23 3.51 13.38
N ARG A 232 -6.31 3.39 14.72
CA ARG A 232 -5.38 4.04 15.63
C ARG A 232 -3.92 3.62 15.35
N ALA A 233 -3.69 2.34 15.15
CA ALA A 233 -2.36 1.81 14.83
C ALA A 233 -1.83 2.37 13.50
N CYS A 234 -2.68 2.47 12.46
CA CYS A 234 -2.32 3.09 11.18
C CYS A 234 -1.90 4.56 11.36
N LEU A 235 -2.67 5.36 12.11
CA LEU A 235 -2.33 6.77 12.36
C LEU A 235 -0.98 6.92 13.10
N LEU A 236 -0.70 6.05 14.06
CA LEU A 236 0.59 6.04 14.74
C LEU A 236 1.74 5.68 13.79
N SER A 237 1.50 4.76 12.83
CA SER A 237 2.50 4.44 11.80
C SER A 237 2.84 5.65 10.92
N PHE A 238 1.86 6.46 10.52
CA PHE A 238 2.12 7.66 9.72
C PHE A 238 2.99 8.69 10.44
N ARG A 239 2.92 8.74 11.77
CA ARG A 239 3.75 9.65 12.58
C ARG A 239 5.18 9.18 12.77
N ASN A 240 5.39 7.89 12.95
CA ASN A 240 6.66 7.36 13.44
C ASN A 240 7.33 6.31 12.53
N SER A 241 6.67 5.95 11.43
CA SER A 241 7.19 4.98 10.44
C SER A 241 7.52 3.59 11.04
N LYS A 242 6.80 3.20 12.10
CA LYS A 242 6.85 1.86 12.69
C LYS A 242 5.64 1.05 12.22
N ASN A 243 5.77 -0.27 12.13
CA ASN A 243 4.66 -1.14 11.74
C ASN A 243 3.72 -1.42 12.93
N VAL A 244 3.11 -0.35 13.47
CA VAL A 244 2.21 -0.45 14.63
C VAL A 244 1.00 -1.36 14.38
N PRO A 245 0.37 -1.38 13.18
CA PRO A 245 -0.70 -2.34 12.89
C PRO A 245 -0.28 -3.79 13.08
N GLN A 246 0.90 -4.18 12.58
CA GLN A 246 1.40 -5.55 12.73
C GLN A 246 1.74 -5.87 14.19
N ASP A 247 2.34 -4.93 14.90
CA ASP A 247 2.69 -5.09 16.31
C ASP A 247 1.43 -5.27 17.16
N PHE A 248 0.38 -4.48 16.91
CA PHE A 248 -0.91 -4.62 17.58
C PHE A 248 -1.58 -5.96 17.25
N VAL A 249 -1.62 -6.36 15.99
CA VAL A 249 -2.22 -7.65 15.56
C VAL A 249 -1.48 -8.82 16.21
N ASN A 250 -0.16 -8.83 16.20
CA ASN A 250 0.64 -9.87 16.84
C ASN A 250 0.36 -9.96 18.35
N PHE A 251 0.31 -8.80 19.02
CA PHE A 251 -0.03 -8.73 20.45
C PHE A 251 -1.44 -9.27 20.72
N ALA A 252 -2.44 -8.86 19.93
CA ALA A 252 -3.82 -9.26 20.15
C ALA A 252 -4.02 -10.78 19.96
N TYR A 253 -3.37 -11.38 18.96
CA TYR A 253 -3.40 -12.84 18.78
C TYR A 253 -2.68 -13.58 19.92
N GLU A 254 -1.54 -13.09 20.37
CA GLU A 254 -0.82 -13.70 21.51
C GLU A 254 -1.66 -13.59 22.79
N PHE A 255 -2.26 -12.43 23.05
CA PHE A 255 -3.17 -12.23 24.18
C PHE A 255 -4.36 -13.21 24.12
N ALA A 256 -4.99 -13.36 22.96
CA ALA A 256 -6.11 -14.28 22.80
C ALA A 256 -5.70 -15.75 23.02
N ARG A 257 -4.51 -16.17 22.57
CA ARG A 257 -3.96 -17.51 22.83
C ARG A 257 -3.72 -17.75 24.31
N GLN A 258 -3.18 -16.77 25.03
CA GLN A 258 -2.98 -16.86 26.48
C GLN A 258 -4.30 -16.95 27.25
N ALA A 259 -5.38 -16.36 26.71
CA ALA A 259 -6.75 -16.52 27.22
C ALA A 259 -7.42 -17.86 26.81
N GLY A 260 -6.68 -18.76 26.13
CA GLY A 260 -7.16 -20.09 25.72
C GLY A 260 -7.84 -20.11 24.35
N TRP A 261 -7.88 -19.00 23.59
CA TRP A 261 -8.45 -18.96 22.26
C TRP A 261 -7.52 -19.55 21.20
N GLN A 262 -8.05 -20.43 20.34
CA GLN A 262 -7.30 -21.12 19.28
C GLN A 262 -7.95 -20.97 17.90
N GLY A 263 -8.95 -20.08 17.77
CA GLY A 263 -9.65 -19.85 16.52
C GLY A 263 -8.83 -19.03 15.51
N LYS A 264 -9.33 -18.94 14.29
CA LYS A 264 -8.70 -18.18 13.20
C LYS A 264 -8.80 -16.67 13.43
N TYR A 265 -9.93 -16.17 13.94
CA TYR A 265 -10.20 -14.75 14.13
C TYR A 265 -10.52 -14.46 15.59
N ILE A 266 -10.02 -13.34 16.13
CA ILE A 266 -10.14 -12.96 17.53
C ILE A 266 -11.58 -12.51 17.82
N PRO A 267 -12.28 -13.07 18.84
CA PRO A 267 -13.57 -12.55 19.29
C PRO A 267 -13.48 -11.10 19.76
N ASP A 268 -14.56 -10.33 19.58
CA ASP A 268 -14.59 -8.90 19.86
C ASP A 268 -14.27 -8.56 21.32
N GLU A 269 -14.68 -9.41 22.27
CA GLU A 269 -14.39 -9.23 23.69
C GLU A 269 -12.88 -9.32 23.97
N LEU A 270 -12.21 -10.35 23.41
CA LEU A 270 -10.77 -10.53 23.57
C LEU A 270 -9.98 -9.44 22.83
N LEU A 271 -10.47 -8.98 21.66
CA LEU A 271 -9.85 -7.88 20.94
C LEU A 271 -9.94 -6.57 21.74
N ALA A 272 -11.10 -6.29 22.36
CA ALA A 272 -11.28 -5.10 23.20
C ALA A 272 -10.38 -5.13 24.45
N GLU A 273 -10.21 -6.31 25.07
CA GLU A 273 -9.28 -6.43 26.20
C GLU A 273 -7.81 -6.26 25.75
N ALA A 274 -7.43 -6.81 24.60
CA ALA A 274 -6.11 -6.64 24.03
C ALA A 274 -5.82 -5.17 23.73
N GLU A 275 -6.79 -4.44 23.15
CA GLU A 275 -6.68 -3.00 22.87
C GLU A 275 -6.36 -2.18 24.13
N GLN A 276 -7.02 -2.51 25.27
CA GLN A 276 -6.78 -1.83 26.55
C GLN A 276 -5.40 -2.14 27.15
N LYS A 277 -4.84 -3.30 26.86
CA LYS A 277 -3.56 -3.76 27.41
C LYS A 277 -2.35 -3.50 26.52
N PHE A 278 -2.59 -3.18 25.24
CA PHE A 278 -1.49 -2.84 24.33
C PHE A 278 -0.84 -1.53 24.75
N ASN A 279 0.48 -1.52 24.78
CA ASN A 279 1.24 -0.33 25.18
C ASN A 279 1.36 0.66 24.02
N TRP A 280 0.34 1.49 23.85
CA TRP A 280 0.29 2.52 22.82
C TRP A 280 1.34 3.61 23.01
N ASP A 281 1.80 3.84 24.25
CA ASP A 281 2.66 4.98 24.60
C ASP A 281 4.04 4.90 23.98
N ILE A 282 4.55 3.69 23.70
CA ILE A 282 5.84 3.49 23.02
C ILE A 282 5.85 3.97 21.56
N TYR A 283 4.67 4.33 21.03
CA TYR A 283 4.49 4.81 19.65
C TYR A 283 4.06 6.28 19.57
N GLN A 284 3.94 6.99 20.69
CA GLN A 284 3.42 8.37 20.76
C GLN A 284 4.49 9.47 20.57
N PHE A 285 5.65 9.17 19.97
CA PHE A 285 6.75 10.13 19.82
C PHE A 285 6.86 10.68 18.42
#